data_278b98ae18e8480ba2728fabe1cf3e6e
#
_entry.id   278b98ae18e8480ba2728fabe1cf3e6e
#
_cell.length_a   1.000
_cell.length_b   1.000
_cell.length_c   1.000
_cell.angle_alpha   90.00
_cell.angle_beta   90.00
_cell.angle_gamma   90.00
#
_symmetry.space_group_name_H-M   'P 1'
#
loop_
_entity.id
_entity.type
_entity.pdbx_description
1 polymer ?
#
loop_
_entity_poly.entity_id
_entity_poly.type
_entity_poly.pdbx_seq_one_letter_code
_entity_poly.pdbx_strand_id
1 'polypeptide(L)'
;EVAEFVQGVGLGISTAVALGGDRVTATGHGDILELFEADPGTDAVVLIGEVGGRSELIAAETIARMTKPVIAHVLGHSAPPGKAMGHAGALLGSAEESAPAKQAALADAGAHVAETFTAIPEVLVRALASRGKIASH
;
A
#
# COMPACT_ATOMS: atom_id res chain seq x y z
N GLU A 1 12.45 -0.67 7.46
CA GLU A 1 11.98 -2.09 7.50
C GLU A 1 11.49 -2.58 6.13
N VAL A 2 10.51 -1.94 5.44
CA VAL A 2 10.06 -2.39 4.10
C VAL A 2 11.23 -2.46 3.12
N ALA A 3 12.09 -1.44 3.12
CA ALA A 3 13.26 -1.39 2.27
C ALA A 3 14.22 -2.57 2.49
N GLU A 4 14.45 -2.93 3.74
CA GLU A 4 15.29 -4.08 4.11
C GLU A 4 14.69 -5.40 3.60
N PHE A 5 13.39 -5.57 3.73
CA PHE A 5 12.69 -6.76 3.22
C PHE A 5 12.75 -6.86 1.70
N VAL A 6 12.53 -5.75 0.98
CA VAL A 6 12.61 -5.72 -0.48
C VAL A 6 14.03 -6.01 -0.96
N GLN A 7 15.05 -5.42 -0.33
CA GLN A 7 16.44 -5.69 -0.63
C GLN A 7 16.85 -7.12 -0.29
N GLY A 8 16.30 -7.69 0.80
CA GLY A 8 16.55 -9.07 1.22
C GLY A 8 16.14 -10.12 0.20
N VAL A 9 15.21 -9.81 -0.70
CA VAL A 9 14.83 -10.68 -1.82
C VAL A 9 15.50 -10.28 -3.15
N GLY A 10 16.55 -9.48 -3.10
CA GLY A 10 17.36 -9.09 -4.26
C GLY A 10 16.74 -8.03 -5.15
N LEU A 11 15.73 -7.30 -4.69
CA LEU A 11 15.10 -6.22 -5.41
C LEU A 11 15.65 -4.84 -5.00
N GLY A 12 15.69 -3.90 -5.93
CA GLY A 12 16.06 -2.52 -5.67
C GLY A 12 14.86 -1.63 -5.35
N ILE A 13 15.10 -0.52 -4.68
CA ILE A 13 14.12 0.53 -4.46
C ILE A 13 14.56 1.76 -5.25
N SER A 14 13.75 2.17 -6.23
CA SER A 14 14.01 3.38 -7.01
C SER A 14 13.64 4.64 -6.23
N THR A 15 12.53 4.61 -5.52
CA THR A 15 11.98 5.79 -4.84
C THR A 15 11.17 5.37 -3.60
N ALA A 16 11.29 6.13 -2.52
CA ALA A 16 10.45 5.98 -1.33
C ALA A 16 9.86 7.34 -0.98
N VAL A 17 8.53 7.38 -0.76
CA VAL A 17 7.78 8.59 -0.40
C VAL A 17 7.05 8.33 0.90
N ALA A 18 7.23 9.23 1.87
CA ALA A 18 6.42 9.26 3.08
C ALA A 18 5.31 10.31 2.90
N LEU A 19 4.08 9.89 3.11
CA LEU A 19 2.91 10.77 3.09
C LEU A 19 2.50 11.14 4.52
N GLY A 20 2.00 12.35 4.70
CA GLY A 20 1.49 12.80 5.99
C GLY A 20 0.20 12.07 6.38
N GLY A 21 0.03 11.84 7.70
CA GLY A 21 -1.17 11.22 8.28
C GLY A 21 -2.27 12.22 8.68
N ASP A 22 -2.17 13.48 8.29
CA ASP A 22 -3.13 14.51 8.64
C ASP A 22 -4.44 14.37 7.87
N ARG A 23 -5.56 14.83 8.47
CA ARG A 23 -6.89 14.79 7.84
C ARG A 23 -6.99 15.57 6.53
N VAL A 24 -6.14 16.56 6.35
CA VAL A 24 -6.04 17.39 5.13
C VAL A 24 -4.62 17.24 4.63
N THR A 25 -4.45 16.43 3.62
CA THR A 25 -3.16 16.25 2.92
C THR A 25 -3.20 17.01 1.59
N ALA A 26 -2.14 17.73 1.28
CA ALA A 26 -1.99 18.39 -0.02
C ALA A 26 -1.75 17.35 -1.15
N THR A 27 -1.15 16.19 -0.79
CA THR A 27 -0.84 15.09 -1.72
C THR A 27 -1.29 13.78 -1.08
N GLY A 28 -2.15 13.04 -1.76
CA GLY A 28 -2.65 11.74 -1.30
C GLY A 28 -1.92 10.56 -1.94
N HIS A 29 -2.25 9.36 -1.49
CA HIS A 29 -1.72 8.13 -2.08
C HIS A 29 -2.02 8.02 -3.58
N GLY A 30 -3.22 8.44 -4.02
CA GLY A 30 -3.61 8.41 -5.43
C GLY A 30 -2.67 9.23 -6.32
N ASP A 31 -2.31 10.45 -5.90
CA ASP A 31 -1.41 11.33 -6.66
C ASP A 31 -0.03 10.70 -6.83
N ILE A 32 0.51 10.10 -5.78
CA ILE A 32 1.82 9.43 -5.81
C ILE A 32 1.77 8.16 -6.65
N LEU A 33 0.68 7.40 -6.59
CA LEU A 33 0.48 6.21 -7.43
C LEU A 33 0.47 6.57 -8.92
N GLU A 34 -0.16 7.68 -9.32
CA GLU A 34 -0.14 8.15 -10.71
C GLU A 34 1.28 8.51 -11.17
N LEU A 35 2.07 9.14 -10.30
CA LEU A 35 3.48 9.42 -10.60
C LEU A 35 4.29 8.14 -10.78
N PHE A 36 4.12 7.15 -9.92
CA PHE A 36 4.78 5.84 -10.06
C PHE A 36 4.31 5.07 -11.29
N GLU A 37 3.03 5.17 -11.65
CA GLU A 37 2.53 4.56 -12.89
C GLU A 37 3.22 5.14 -14.12
N ALA A 38 3.48 6.44 -14.14
CA ALA A 38 4.16 7.13 -15.24
C ALA A 38 5.68 6.95 -15.24
N ASP A 39 6.30 6.57 -14.11
CA ASP A 39 7.75 6.45 -13.98
C ASP A 39 8.29 5.17 -14.64
N PRO A 40 9.12 5.24 -15.71
CA PRO A 40 9.69 4.05 -16.34
C PRO A 40 10.67 3.28 -15.45
N GLY A 41 11.19 3.90 -14.39
CA GLY A 41 12.10 3.27 -13.43
C GLY A 41 11.39 2.45 -12.34
N THR A 42 10.06 2.49 -12.29
CA THR A 42 9.25 1.77 -11.32
C THR A 42 8.57 0.57 -11.95
N ASP A 43 8.85 -0.64 -11.47
CA ASP A 43 8.24 -1.89 -11.95
C ASP A 43 7.04 -2.34 -11.10
N ALA A 44 7.02 -1.97 -9.83
CA ALA A 44 5.93 -2.26 -8.88
C ALA A 44 5.89 -1.21 -7.77
N VAL A 45 4.77 -1.09 -7.08
CA VAL A 45 4.62 -0.18 -5.95
C VAL A 45 4.24 -0.96 -4.70
N VAL A 46 4.87 -0.63 -3.56
CA VAL A 46 4.45 -1.11 -2.25
C VAL A 46 3.76 0.05 -1.53
N LEU A 47 2.48 -0.12 -1.23
CA LEU A 47 1.67 0.84 -0.49
C LEU A 47 1.48 0.35 0.95
N ILE A 48 1.91 1.16 1.91
CA ILE A 48 1.69 0.91 3.33
C ILE A 48 0.67 1.93 3.83
N GLY A 49 -0.49 1.44 4.20
CA GLY A 49 -1.56 2.22 4.79
C GLY A 49 -1.70 2.00 6.29
N GLU A 50 -2.58 2.76 6.90
CA GLU A 50 -2.90 2.66 8.33
C GLU A 50 -4.42 2.76 8.56
N VAL A 51 -4.87 2.47 9.77
CA VAL A 51 -6.26 2.68 10.18
C VAL A 51 -6.59 4.16 10.26
N GLY A 52 -7.85 4.52 10.06
CA GLY A 52 -8.33 5.91 10.07
C GLY A 52 -8.10 6.62 8.75
N GLY A 53 -8.91 7.66 8.50
CA GLY A 53 -8.89 8.41 7.25
C GLY A 53 -9.33 7.59 6.03
N ARG A 54 -9.35 8.22 4.87
CA ARG A 54 -9.87 7.64 3.61
C ARG A 54 -8.85 7.61 2.47
N SER A 55 -7.59 7.92 2.74
CA SER A 55 -6.56 8.06 1.69
C SER A 55 -6.36 6.78 0.89
N GLU A 56 -6.38 5.61 1.55
CA GLU A 56 -6.25 4.31 0.87
C GLU A 56 -7.50 3.94 0.08
N LEU A 57 -8.70 4.36 0.51
CA LEU A 57 -9.94 4.15 -0.25
C LEU A 57 -9.94 5.00 -1.53
N ILE A 58 -9.44 6.23 -1.48
CA ILE A 58 -9.23 7.07 -2.65
C ILE A 58 -8.15 6.47 -3.56
N ALA A 59 -7.07 5.94 -3.00
CA ALA A 59 -6.02 5.25 -3.74
C ALA A 59 -6.54 4.04 -4.53
N ALA A 60 -7.55 3.34 -4.03
CA ALA A 60 -8.18 2.22 -4.72
C ALA A 60 -8.72 2.62 -6.12
N GLU A 61 -9.26 3.83 -6.27
CA GLU A 61 -9.73 4.35 -7.57
C GLU A 61 -8.57 4.49 -8.58
N THR A 62 -7.41 4.92 -8.12
CA THR A 62 -6.20 5.00 -8.95
C THR A 62 -5.66 3.60 -9.27
N ILE A 63 -5.58 2.72 -8.28
CA ILE A 63 -5.09 1.34 -8.46
C ILE A 63 -5.91 0.60 -9.52
N ALA A 64 -7.23 0.77 -9.55
CA ALA A 64 -8.09 0.14 -10.54
C ALA A 64 -7.75 0.50 -12.01
N ARG A 65 -7.03 1.60 -12.22
CA ARG A 65 -6.59 2.07 -13.55
C ARG A 65 -5.12 1.79 -13.84
N MET A 66 -4.34 1.38 -12.84
CA MET A 66 -2.91 1.13 -12.98
C MET A 66 -2.63 -0.15 -13.76
N THR A 67 -1.53 -0.13 -14.49
CA THR A 67 -0.97 -1.32 -15.15
C THR A 67 0.14 -1.95 -14.32
N LYS A 68 0.83 -1.18 -13.50
CA LYS A 68 1.87 -1.70 -12.60
C LYS A 68 1.25 -2.37 -11.38
N PRO A 69 1.82 -3.49 -10.90
CA PRO A 69 1.31 -4.15 -9.70
C PRO A 69 1.50 -3.28 -8.47
N VAL A 70 0.47 -3.19 -7.65
CA VAL A 70 0.51 -2.55 -6.34
C VAL A 70 0.38 -3.63 -5.28
N ILE A 71 1.36 -3.69 -4.38
CA ILE A 71 1.34 -4.56 -3.20
C ILE A 71 0.88 -3.69 -2.04
N ALA A 72 -0.22 -4.04 -1.40
CA ALA A 72 -0.80 -3.24 -0.34
C ALA A 72 -0.77 -3.96 1.01
N HIS A 73 -0.41 -3.23 2.06
CA HIS A 73 -0.55 -3.66 3.44
C HIS A 73 -1.11 -2.50 4.28
N VAL A 74 -2.11 -2.78 5.12
CA VAL A 74 -2.70 -1.77 6.02
C VAL A 74 -2.41 -2.16 7.45
N LEU A 75 -1.69 -1.29 8.15
CA LEU A 75 -1.35 -1.45 9.57
C LEU A 75 -2.58 -1.27 10.46
N GLY A 76 -2.60 -1.93 11.63
CA GLY A 76 -3.63 -1.73 12.63
C GLY A 76 -4.78 -2.74 12.60
N HIS A 77 -4.57 -3.94 12.04
CA HIS A 77 -5.57 -5.02 11.97
C HIS A 77 -6.20 -5.36 13.34
N SER A 78 -5.46 -5.16 14.44
CA SER A 78 -5.89 -5.44 15.81
C SER A 78 -6.31 -4.18 16.57
N ALA A 79 -6.52 -3.05 15.88
CA ALA A 79 -6.92 -1.81 16.54
C ALA A 79 -8.37 -1.89 17.07
N PRO A 80 -8.60 -1.75 18.39
CA PRO A 80 -9.96 -1.73 18.93
C PRO A 80 -10.72 -0.47 18.44
N PRO A 81 -12.00 -0.60 18.11
CA PRO A 81 -12.84 0.54 17.71
C PRO A 81 -12.79 1.68 18.74
N GLY A 82 -12.66 2.92 18.29
CA GLY A 82 -12.72 4.11 19.12
C GLY A 82 -11.48 4.47 19.92
N LYS A 83 -10.34 3.79 19.72
CA LYS A 83 -9.06 4.14 20.35
C LYS A 83 -8.15 4.89 19.36
N ALA A 84 -7.58 6.00 19.82
CA ALA A 84 -6.52 6.68 19.09
C ALA A 84 -5.26 5.81 19.07
N MET A 85 -4.74 5.49 17.89
CA MET A 85 -3.56 4.65 17.68
C MET A 85 -2.43 5.53 17.10
N GLY A 86 -1.55 6.00 17.98
CA GLY A 86 -0.24 6.58 17.63
C GLY A 86 -0.23 8.00 17.08
N HIS A 87 -0.93 8.32 16.01
CA HIS A 87 -0.99 9.65 15.41
C HIS A 87 -2.39 10.27 15.46
N ALA A 88 -2.49 11.60 15.41
CA ALA A 88 -3.75 12.34 15.51
C ALA A 88 -4.79 11.99 14.43
N GLY A 89 -4.38 11.35 13.32
CA GLY A 89 -5.24 10.90 12.23
C GLY A 89 -5.80 9.48 12.40
N ALA A 90 -5.25 8.68 13.31
CA ALA A 90 -5.62 7.28 13.52
C ALA A 90 -6.88 7.09 14.42
N LEU A 91 -7.82 8.02 14.36
CA LEU A 91 -9.14 7.87 14.96
C LEU A 91 -10.03 7.10 13.96
N LEU A 92 -10.47 5.90 14.32
CA LEU A 92 -11.47 5.18 13.55
C LEU A 92 -12.79 5.97 13.58
N GLY A 93 -13.10 6.68 12.48
CA GLY A 93 -14.33 7.44 12.31
C GLY A 93 -15.50 6.57 11.86
N SER A 94 -15.23 5.53 11.08
CA SER A 94 -16.24 4.61 10.56
C SER A 94 -15.68 3.19 10.39
N ALA A 95 -16.58 2.19 10.20
CA ALA A 95 -16.17 0.82 9.90
C ALA A 95 -15.35 0.70 8.61
N GLU A 96 -15.58 1.59 7.65
CA GLU A 96 -14.85 1.65 6.36
C GLU A 96 -13.38 2.06 6.52
N GLU A 97 -13.04 2.76 7.60
CA GLU A 97 -11.68 3.20 7.91
C GLU A 97 -10.86 2.15 8.66
N SER A 98 -11.44 0.97 8.91
CA SER A 98 -10.74 -0.15 9.51
C SER A 98 -9.74 -0.78 8.54
N ALA A 99 -8.68 -1.40 9.06
CA ALA A 99 -7.69 -2.07 8.22
C ALA A 99 -8.29 -3.19 7.35
N PRO A 100 -9.19 -4.06 7.84
CA PRO A 100 -9.83 -5.07 7.00
C PRO A 100 -10.66 -4.48 5.85
N ALA A 101 -11.44 -3.42 6.12
CA ALA A 101 -12.26 -2.78 5.08
C ALA A 101 -11.40 -2.13 4.00
N LYS A 102 -10.33 -1.43 4.39
CA LYS A 102 -9.37 -0.85 3.45
C LYS A 102 -8.64 -1.91 2.63
N GLN A 103 -8.21 -3.01 3.25
CA GLN A 103 -7.58 -4.12 2.54
C GLN A 103 -8.54 -4.75 1.52
N ALA A 104 -9.80 -4.94 1.87
CA ALA A 104 -10.81 -5.44 0.94
C ALA A 104 -10.99 -4.49 -0.26
N ALA A 105 -11.14 -3.19 0.00
CA ALA A 105 -11.28 -2.19 -1.06
C ALA A 105 -10.06 -2.14 -1.99
N LEU A 106 -8.85 -2.24 -1.45
CA LEU A 106 -7.61 -2.28 -2.23
C LEU A 106 -7.52 -3.57 -3.07
N ALA A 107 -7.91 -4.71 -2.50
CA ALA A 107 -7.96 -6.00 -3.23
C ALA A 107 -8.98 -5.95 -4.36
N ASP A 108 -10.18 -5.43 -4.14
CA ASP A 108 -11.23 -5.27 -5.14
C ASP A 108 -10.79 -4.35 -6.29
N ALA A 109 -9.94 -3.38 -5.99
CA ALA A 109 -9.30 -2.51 -6.98
C ALA A 109 -8.16 -3.18 -7.77
N GLY A 110 -7.75 -4.38 -7.41
CA GLY A 110 -6.70 -5.14 -8.09
C GLY A 110 -5.32 -5.09 -7.41
N ALA A 111 -5.20 -4.53 -6.21
CA ALA A 111 -3.97 -4.63 -5.46
C ALA A 111 -3.72 -6.06 -4.94
N HIS A 112 -2.46 -6.45 -4.86
CA HIS A 112 -2.03 -7.68 -4.21
C HIS A 112 -1.87 -7.41 -2.72
N VAL A 113 -2.82 -7.85 -1.90
CA VAL A 113 -2.80 -7.60 -0.46
C VAL A 113 -1.85 -8.55 0.26
N ALA A 114 -0.92 -8.00 1.03
CA ALA A 114 -0.09 -8.73 1.98
C ALA A 114 -0.76 -8.69 3.36
N GLU A 115 -1.18 -9.83 3.88
CA GLU A 115 -1.89 -9.91 5.16
C GLU A 115 -1.01 -9.52 6.34
N THR A 116 0.29 -9.79 6.24
CA THR A 116 1.28 -9.40 7.23
C THR A 116 2.39 -8.59 6.59
N PHE A 117 3.06 -7.78 7.41
CA PHE A 117 4.19 -6.97 6.95
C PHE A 117 5.33 -7.83 6.38
N THR A 118 5.57 -8.99 6.98
CA THR A 118 6.60 -9.93 6.54
C THR A 118 6.25 -10.70 5.27
N ALA A 119 4.98 -10.69 4.85
CA ALA A 119 4.54 -11.30 3.59
C ALA A 119 4.75 -10.39 2.36
N ILE A 120 5.03 -9.10 2.56
CA ILE A 120 5.22 -8.13 1.47
C ILE A 120 6.25 -8.60 0.43
N PRO A 121 7.45 -9.07 0.81
CA PRO A 121 8.45 -9.51 -0.18
C PRO A 121 7.99 -10.66 -1.05
N GLU A 122 7.33 -11.65 -0.47
CA GLU A 122 6.82 -12.81 -1.21
C GLU A 122 5.75 -12.41 -2.22
N VAL A 123 4.80 -11.57 -1.79
CA VAL A 123 3.72 -11.06 -2.66
C VAL A 123 4.30 -10.22 -3.79
N LEU A 124 5.30 -9.36 -3.51
CA LEU A 124 5.99 -8.53 -4.49
C LEU A 124 6.72 -9.38 -5.53
N VAL A 125 7.52 -10.35 -5.10
CA VAL A 125 8.25 -11.26 -6.00
C VAL A 125 7.28 -12.00 -6.92
N ARG A 126 6.19 -12.52 -6.38
CA ARG A 126 5.16 -13.22 -7.15
C ARG A 126 4.51 -12.30 -8.21
N ALA A 127 4.18 -11.07 -7.83
CA ALA A 127 3.58 -10.10 -8.74
C ALA A 127 4.54 -9.70 -9.88
N LEU A 128 5.82 -9.52 -9.60
CA LEU A 128 6.84 -9.21 -10.61
C LEU A 128 7.14 -10.41 -11.51
N ALA A 129 7.20 -11.64 -10.96
CA ALA A 129 7.42 -12.86 -11.73
C ALA A 129 6.29 -13.12 -12.72
N SER A 130 5.03 -12.91 -12.32
CA SER A 130 3.86 -13.06 -13.20
C SER A 130 3.89 -12.12 -14.41
N ARG A 131 4.68 -11.05 -14.34
CA ARG A 131 4.89 -10.06 -15.42
C ARG A 131 6.19 -10.24 -16.19
N GLY A 132 6.95 -11.28 -15.88
CA GLY A 132 8.24 -11.55 -16.53
C GLY A 132 9.34 -10.54 -16.19
N LYS A 133 9.18 -9.77 -15.10
CA LYS A 133 10.17 -8.78 -14.66
C LYS A 133 11.32 -9.39 -13.87
N ILE A 134 11.09 -10.56 -13.27
CA ILE A 134 12.09 -11.36 -12.56
C ILE A 134 11.85 -12.84 -12.87
N ALA A 135 12.89 -13.68 -12.68
CA ALA A 135 12.75 -15.12 -12.84
C ALA A 135 11.85 -15.71 -11.74
N SER A 136 10.98 -16.64 -12.11
CA SER A 136 10.20 -17.43 -11.14
C SER A 136 11.15 -18.41 -10.46
N HIS A 137 11.24 -18.35 -9.15
CA HIS A 137 11.98 -19.34 -8.33
C HIS A 137 11.03 -20.41 -7.81
#